data_98a0c083aa344d534f23e1ff4ef8522c
#
_entry.id   98a0c083aa344d534f23e1ff4ef8522c
#
_cell.length_a   1.000
_cell.length_b   1.000
_cell.length_c   1.000
_cell.angle_alpha   90.00
_cell.angle_beta   90.00
_cell.angle_gamma   90.00
#
_symmetry.space_group_name_H-M   'P 1'
#
loop_
_entity.id
_entity.type
_entity.pdbx_description
1 polymer ?
#
loop_
_entity_poly.entity_id
_entity_poly.type
_entity_poly.pdbx_seq_one_letter_code
_entity_poly.pdbx_strand_id
1 'polypeptide(L)'
;MEKITFEDGIFVYKTKIDSYDFQKSVLKECEDYLINNYAKMDNYTFFHGDFFDLEKDFIPNNFMEQAVKLCLAECASLAKTNKMNFNIIKSGCWINVVRKGKPKQTNFKKNDEVSLHNHVDVQKKDGNFYPNYTFVYYLQMPDNLENNEGTLIIGGKEGRRYYIMPEVCDLIIMDGTLDHSPNKSPNSTKDRIVIAGNVGLEYVKEKVSLI
;
A
#
# COMPACT_ATOMS: atom_id res chain seq x y z
N MET A 1 -10.44 -9.58 -9.00
CA MET A 1 -10.26 -8.92 -7.68
C MET A 1 -11.24 -9.53 -6.70
N GLU A 2 -10.75 -10.00 -5.57
CA GLU A 2 -11.51 -10.60 -4.47
C GLU A 2 -11.86 -9.54 -3.43
N LYS A 3 -13.08 -9.58 -2.88
CA LYS A 3 -13.49 -8.75 -1.76
C LYS A 3 -13.46 -9.58 -0.48
N ILE A 4 -12.58 -9.23 0.46
CA ILE A 4 -12.48 -9.85 1.78
C ILE A 4 -13.30 -8.99 2.74
N THR A 5 -14.37 -9.54 3.32
CA THR A 5 -15.26 -8.83 4.26
C THR A 5 -15.12 -9.44 5.65
N PHE A 6 -14.96 -8.59 6.66
CA PHE A 6 -14.86 -8.97 8.07
C PHE A 6 -16.21 -8.88 8.79
N GLU A 7 -16.29 -9.47 9.99
CA GLU A 7 -17.54 -9.60 10.75
C GLU A 7 -18.25 -8.26 11.04
N ASP A 8 -17.48 -7.18 11.23
CA ASP A 8 -18.01 -5.84 11.50
C ASP A 8 -18.41 -5.04 10.24
N GLY A 9 -18.36 -5.70 9.08
CA GLY A 9 -18.71 -5.12 7.77
C GLY A 9 -17.58 -4.33 7.11
N ILE A 10 -16.41 -4.23 7.75
CA ILE A 10 -15.19 -3.70 7.13
C ILE A 10 -14.74 -4.67 6.03
N PHE A 11 -14.16 -4.13 4.98
CA PHE A 11 -13.67 -4.95 3.88
C PHE A 11 -12.43 -4.34 3.22
N VAL A 12 -11.67 -5.19 2.57
CA VAL A 12 -10.57 -4.84 1.67
C VAL A 12 -10.71 -5.59 0.36
N TYR A 13 -10.00 -5.14 -0.64
CA TYR A 13 -9.91 -5.84 -1.92
C TYR A 13 -8.50 -6.43 -2.09
N LYS A 14 -8.44 -7.65 -2.62
CA LYS A 14 -7.20 -8.36 -2.90
C LYS A 14 -7.18 -8.81 -4.36
N THR A 15 -6.07 -8.58 -5.04
CA THR A 15 -5.81 -9.09 -6.39
C THR A 15 -4.32 -9.40 -6.54
N LYS A 16 -3.92 -10.06 -7.62
CA LYS A 16 -2.50 -10.24 -7.98
C LYS A 16 -2.15 -9.34 -9.15
N ILE A 17 -1.05 -8.62 -9.02
CA ILE A 17 -0.39 -7.98 -10.15
C ILE A 17 0.53 -9.01 -10.78
N ASP A 18 0.20 -9.41 -12.01
CA ASP A 18 0.69 -10.61 -12.63
C ASP A 18 2.13 -10.49 -13.15
N SER A 19 2.80 -11.63 -13.14
CA SER A 19 4.13 -12.02 -13.58
C SER A 19 5.22 -11.92 -12.51
N TYR A 20 5.67 -13.09 -12.09
CA TYR A 20 6.77 -13.25 -11.15
C TYR A 20 8.08 -12.60 -11.63
N ASP A 21 8.34 -12.58 -12.93
CA ASP A 21 9.53 -11.96 -13.52
C ASP A 21 9.46 -10.43 -13.46
N PHE A 22 8.28 -9.85 -13.66
CA PHE A 22 8.06 -8.43 -13.48
C PHE A 22 8.28 -8.04 -12.02
N GLN A 23 7.68 -8.77 -11.08
CA GLN A 23 7.85 -8.54 -9.63
C GLN A 23 9.33 -8.60 -9.21
N LYS A 24 10.12 -9.56 -9.72
CA LYS A 24 11.57 -9.64 -9.45
C LYS A 24 12.31 -8.41 -9.95
N SER A 25 11.95 -7.90 -11.12
CA SER A 25 12.55 -6.70 -11.68
C SER A 25 12.22 -5.47 -10.83
N VAL A 26 10.97 -5.34 -10.38
CA VAL A 26 10.54 -4.28 -9.45
C VAL A 26 11.28 -4.41 -8.11
N LEU A 27 11.35 -5.62 -7.54
CA LEU A 27 12.06 -5.87 -6.29
C LEU A 27 13.52 -5.47 -6.38
N LYS A 28 14.21 -5.85 -7.46
CA LYS A 28 15.60 -5.49 -7.67
C LYS A 28 15.81 -3.97 -7.71
N GLU A 29 14.97 -3.24 -8.40
CA GLU A 29 15.05 -1.77 -8.42
C GLU A 29 14.82 -1.17 -7.02
N CYS A 30 13.88 -1.71 -6.26
CA CYS A 30 13.66 -1.31 -4.87
C CYS A 30 14.89 -1.59 -4.00
N GLU A 31 15.50 -2.78 -4.15
CA GLU A 31 16.71 -3.15 -3.40
C GLU A 31 17.89 -2.25 -3.75
N ASP A 32 18.13 -1.98 -5.03
CA ASP A 32 19.18 -1.06 -5.50
C ASP A 32 18.98 0.35 -4.93
N TYR A 33 17.73 0.83 -4.92
CA TYR A 33 17.39 2.10 -4.29
C TYR A 33 17.65 2.10 -2.79
N LEU A 34 17.27 1.03 -2.09
CA LEU A 34 17.46 0.88 -0.65
C LEU A 34 18.97 0.82 -0.29
N ILE A 35 19.79 0.12 -1.07
CA ILE A 35 21.23 0.02 -0.88
C ILE A 35 21.88 1.41 -0.95
N ASN A 36 21.51 2.21 -1.95
CA ASN A 36 22.06 3.55 -2.16
C ASN A 36 21.65 4.55 -1.07
N ASN A 37 20.61 4.24 -0.31
CA ASN A 37 20.09 5.10 0.76
C ASN A 37 20.24 4.48 2.16
N TYR A 38 20.90 3.34 2.28
CA TYR A 38 20.97 2.52 3.50
C TYR A 38 21.54 3.25 4.73
N ALA A 39 22.49 4.17 4.54
CA ALA A 39 23.11 4.93 5.62
C ALA A 39 22.15 5.87 6.37
N LYS A 40 20.94 6.09 5.80
CA LYS A 40 19.91 6.97 6.37
C LYS A 40 18.79 6.18 7.06
N MET A 41 18.90 4.84 7.11
CA MET A 41 17.79 3.97 7.50
C MET A 41 17.92 3.52 8.96
N ASP A 42 16.97 3.91 9.79
CA ASP A 42 16.72 3.32 11.11
C ASP A 42 16.05 1.94 11.01
N ASN A 43 15.91 1.20 12.13
CA ASN A 43 15.36 -0.16 12.19
C ASN A 43 13.91 -0.29 11.64
N TYR A 44 13.21 0.83 11.48
CA TYR A 44 11.91 0.96 10.81
C TYR A 44 12.02 2.11 9.84
N THR A 45 12.29 1.80 8.59
CA THR A 45 12.40 2.86 7.61
C THR A 45 11.15 2.90 6.77
N PHE A 46 10.33 3.88 7.08
CA PHE A 46 9.42 4.43 6.12
C PHE A 46 10.24 5.32 5.20
N PHE A 47 10.54 4.86 4.01
CA PHE A 47 10.97 5.75 2.96
C PHE A 47 9.73 6.51 2.48
N HIS A 48 9.49 7.65 3.11
CA HIS A 48 8.67 8.67 2.51
C HIS A 48 9.52 9.35 1.43
N GLY A 49 9.52 8.79 0.25
CA GLY A 49 9.85 9.55 -0.93
C GLY A 49 8.52 9.83 -1.60
N ASP A 50 8.20 11.09 -1.82
CA ASP A 50 7.20 11.46 -2.83
C ASP A 50 7.77 11.01 -4.17
N PHE A 51 7.70 9.69 -4.42
CA PHE A 51 8.32 9.08 -5.59
C PHE A 51 7.67 9.53 -6.88
N PHE A 52 6.43 10.00 -6.80
CA PHE A 52 5.67 10.31 -7.99
C PHE A 52 4.70 11.46 -7.74
N ASP A 53 5.08 12.60 -8.24
CA ASP A 53 4.16 13.69 -8.51
C ASP A 53 3.47 13.40 -9.85
N LEU A 54 2.25 12.87 -9.81
CA LEU A 54 1.48 12.57 -11.02
C LEU A 54 1.03 13.83 -11.77
N GLU A 55 1.23 15.03 -11.23
CA GLU A 55 0.96 16.29 -11.92
C GLU A 55 2.00 16.57 -13.01
N LYS A 56 3.14 15.90 -12.99
CA LYS A 56 4.14 15.97 -14.05
C LYS A 56 3.95 14.80 -14.99
N ASP A 57 3.99 15.05 -16.30
CA ASP A 57 3.91 14.04 -17.36
C ASP A 57 4.80 12.85 -17.05
N PHE A 58 4.19 11.82 -16.46
CA PHE A 58 4.87 10.67 -15.92
C PHE A 58 5.11 9.65 -17.03
N ILE A 59 6.30 9.61 -17.56
CA ILE A 59 6.76 8.56 -18.46
C ILE A 59 7.47 7.52 -17.60
N PRO A 60 6.95 6.28 -17.48
CA PRO A 60 7.61 5.25 -16.70
C PRO A 60 8.94 4.88 -17.35
N ASN A 61 10.02 5.16 -16.64
CA ASN A 61 11.37 4.84 -17.10
C ASN A 61 11.87 3.51 -16.55
N ASN A 62 11.16 2.93 -15.56
CA ASN A 62 11.61 1.73 -14.86
C ASN A 62 10.44 0.84 -14.42
N PHE A 63 10.76 -0.34 -13.91
CA PHE A 63 9.77 -1.33 -13.47
C PHE A 63 8.97 -0.88 -12.25
N MET A 64 9.58 -0.15 -11.34
CA MET A 64 8.94 0.36 -10.13
C MET A 64 7.81 1.35 -10.49
N GLU A 65 8.06 2.24 -11.43
CA GLU A 65 7.05 3.16 -11.94
C GLU A 65 5.90 2.44 -12.65
N GLN A 66 6.23 1.41 -13.42
CA GLN A 66 5.22 0.57 -14.07
C GLN A 66 4.35 -0.14 -13.04
N ALA A 67 4.95 -0.66 -11.95
CA ALA A 67 4.21 -1.30 -10.87
C ALA A 67 3.24 -0.32 -10.19
N VAL A 68 3.68 0.91 -9.90
CA VAL A 68 2.81 1.96 -9.35
C VAL A 68 1.64 2.25 -10.29
N LYS A 69 1.88 2.38 -11.59
CA LYS A 69 0.79 2.61 -12.57
C LYS A 69 -0.22 1.48 -12.57
N LEU A 70 0.22 0.22 -12.48
CA LEU A 70 -0.68 -0.92 -12.37
C LEU A 70 -1.51 -0.86 -11.07
N CYS A 71 -0.90 -0.52 -9.93
CA CYS A 71 -1.62 -0.34 -8.67
C CYS A 71 -2.69 0.76 -8.77
N LEU A 72 -2.35 1.90 -9.37
CA LEU A 72 -3.28 3.01 -9.58
C LEU A 72 -4.41 2.63 -10.53
N ALA A 73 -4.12 1.88 -11.59
CA ALA A 73 -5.12 1.38 -12.53
C ALA A 73 -6.12 0.44 -11.85
N GLU A 74 -5.66 -0.44 -10.93
CA GLU A 74 -6.53 -1.31 -10.15
C GLU A 74 -7.41 -0.52 -9.19
N CYS A 75 -6.88 0.51 -8.51
CA CYS A 75 -7.69 1.41 -7.68
C CYS A 75 -8.77 2.14 -8.50
N ALA A 76 -8.41 2.64 -9.68
CA ALA A 76 -9.37 3.29 -10.59
C ALA A 76 -10.42 2.30 -11.12
N SER A 77 -10.03 1.05 -11.36
CA SER A 77 -10.95 -0.01 -11.80
C SER A 77 -12.00 -0.32 -10.73
N LEU A 78 -11.61 -0.38 -9.45
CA LEU A 78 -12.56 -0.52 -8.34
C LEU A 78 -13.61 0.60 -8.31
N ALA A 79 -13.17 1.83 -8.51
CA ALA A 79 -14.09 2.96 -8.54
C ALA A 79 -15.07 2.90 -9.72
N LYS A 80 -14.65 2.32 -10.86
CA LYS A 80 -15.51 2.18 -12.06
C LYS A 80 -16.60 1.10 -11.95
N THR A 81 -16.54 0.19 -10.97
CA THR A 81 -17.54 -0.89 -10.83
C THR A 81 -18.98 -0.39 -10.74
N ASN A 82 -19.18 0.89 -10.43
CA ASN A 82 -20.48 1.55 -10.36
C ASN A 82 -20.84 2.38 -11.62
N LYS A 83 -20.28 2.09 -12.78
CA LYS A 83 -20.48 2.84 -14.04
C LYS A 83 -20.08 4.32 -13.98
N MET A 84 -19.16 4.67 -13.11
CA MET A 84 -18.66 6.02 -12.96
C MET A 84 -17.26 6.13 -13.56
N ASN A 85 -16.97 7.23 -14.23
CA ASN A 85 -15.60 7.55 -14.67
C ASN A 85 -14.92 8.38 -13.60
N PHE A 86 -13.68 8.02 -13.28
CA PHE A 86 -12.87 8.73 -12.30
C PHE A 86 -11.55 9.18 -12.89
N ASN A 87 -11.12 10.37 -12.49
CA ASN A 87 -9.75 10.82 -12.69
C ASN A 87 -8.96 10.65 -11.39
N ILE A 88 -7.70 10.29 -11.50
CA ILE A 88 -6.77 10.37 -10.37
C ILE A 88 -6.42 11.84 -10.20
N ILE A 89 -6.74 12.40 -9.02
CA ILE A 89 -6.48 13.81 -8.71
C ILE A 89 -5.24 14.00 -7.85
N LYS A 90 -4.85 12.96 -7.10
CA LYS A 90 -3.63 12.92 -6.30
C LYS A 90 -3.20 11.49 -6.05
N SER A 91 -1.91 11.27 -6.05
CA SER A 91 -1.34 10.04 -5.53
C SER A 91 0.01 10.31 -4.87
N GLY A 92 0.36 9.50 -3.89
CA GLY A 92 1.67 9.45 -3.30
C GLY A 92 2.03 7.99 -3.06
N CYS A 93 3.26 7.62 -3.36
CA CYS A 93 3.73 6.23 -3.23
C CYS A 93 5.08 6.21 -2.52
N TRP A 94 5.35 5.11 -1.81
CA TRP A 94 6.61 4.91 -1.08
C TRP A 94 6.95 3.42 -0.99
N ILE A 95 8.24 3.13 -0.76
CA ILE A 95 8.69 1.80 -0.41
C ILE A 95 8.61 1.66 1.12
N ASN A 96 7.91 0.64 1.60
CA ASN A 96 7.87 0.30 3.01
C ASN A 96 8.66 -0.98 3.24
N VAL A 97 9.60 -0.93 4.18
CA VAL A 97 10.45 -2.07 4.54
C VAL A 97 10.28 -2.38 6.02
N VAL A 98 9.84 -3.59 6.33
CA VAL A 98 9.91 -4.12 7.69
C VAL A 98 11.13 -5.02 7.78
N ARG A 99 12.11 -4.61 8.59
CA ARG A 99 13.39 -5.30 8.71
C ARG A 99 13.25 -6.67 9.34
N LYS A 100 14.05 -7.59 8.83
CA LYS A 100 14.26 -8.93 9.39
C LYS A 100 14.86 -8.87 10.78
N GLY A 101 14.54 -9.88 11.59
CA GLY A 101 15.14 -10.11 12.90
C GLY A 101 14.50 -9.29 14.01
N LYS A 102 14.98 -9.54 15.22
CA LYS A 102 14.54 -8.81 16.41
C LYS A 102 15.06 -7.37 16.34
N PRO A 103 14.23 -6.35 16.65
CA PRO A 103 14.70 -4.99 16.74
C PRO A 103 15.84 -4.94 17.77
N LYS A 104 16.98 -4.35 17.42
CA LYS A 104 18.01 -4.04 18.39
C LYS A 104 17.35 -3.17 19.46
N GLN A 105 17.51 -3.53 20.74
CA GLN A 105 17.00 -2.74 21.87
C GLN A 105 17.62 -1.34 21.81
N THR A 106 16.96 -0.45 21.13
CA THR A 106 17.20 0.98 21.24
C THR A 106 16.00 1.53 21.97
N ASN A 107 16.20 2.22 23.05
CA ASN A 107 15.33 2.97 23.99
C ASN A 107 13.86 3.25 23.59
N PHE A 108 13.23 2.40 22.79
CA PHE A 108 11.81 2.47 22.47
C PHE A 108 10.99 1.92 23.63
N LYS A 109 10.08 2.74 24.09
CA LYS A 109 9.08 2.39 25.10
C LYS A 109 8.39 1.08 24.69
N LYS A 110 8.03 0.27 25.64
CA LYS A 110 7.54 -1.10 25.67
C LYS A 110 6.40 -1.52 24.70
N ASN A 111 5.99 -0.64 23.78
CA ASN A 111 4.95 -0.88 22.77
C ASN A 111 5.51 -0.76 21.35
N ASP A 112 6.39 -1.69 21.00
CA ASP A 112 6.99 -1.80 19.67
C ASP A 112 6.05 -2.38 18.58
N GLU A 113 4.76 -2.27 18.74
CA GLU A 113 3.82 -2.47 17.64
C GLU A 113 3.90 -1.25 16.73
N VAL A 114 4.07 -1.48 15.43
CA VAL A 114 3.80 -0.42 14.46
C VAL A 114 2.36 0.00 14.72
N SER A 115 2.17 1.23 15.18
CA SER A 115 0.84 1.71 15.56
C SER A 115 -0.09 1.62 14.35
N LEU A 116 -1.30 1.13 14.58
CA LEU A 116 -2.37 1.27 13.60
C LEU A 116 -2.48 2.73 13.21
N HIS A 117 -2.48 2.99 11.91
CA HIS A 117 -2.60 4.33 11.34
C HIS A 117 -3.48 4.28 10.11
N ASN A 118 -4.01 5.41 9.73
CA ASN A 118 -4.76 5.58 8.49
C ASN A 118 -4.17 6.73 7.66
N HIS A 119 -4.62 6.85 6.43
CA HIS A 119 -4.21 7.88 5.51
C HIS A 119 -5.41 8.75 5.14
N VAL A 120 -5.94 9.46 6.13
CA VAL A 120 -7.06 10.39 5.94
C VAL A 120 -6.55 11.67 5.25
N ASP A 121 -6.04 11.53 4.05
CA ASP A 121 -5.90 12.66 3.13
C ASP A 121 -7.24 12.90 2.43
N VAL A 122 -8.21 13.31 3.22
CA VAL A 122 -9.48 13.78 2.68
C VAL A 122 -9.19 15.05 1.89
N GLN A 123 -8.96 14.89 0.59
CA GLN A 123 -8.84 16.05 -0.27
C GLN A 123 -10.22 16.67 -0.45
N LYS A 124 -10.33 17.85 0.11
CA LYS A 124 -11.46 18.73 -0.12
C LYS A 124 -11.12 19.60 -1.33
N LYS A 125 -11.74 19.29 -2.47
CA LYS A 125 -11.74 20.17 -3.61
C LYS A 125 -13.17 20.71 -3.73
N ASP A 126 -13.34 22.01 -3.75
CA ASP A 126 -14.65 22.68 -3.87
C ASP A 126 -15.72 22.24 -2.85
N GLY A 127 -15.28 21.85 -1.64
CA GLY A 127 -16.17 21.42 -0.58
C GLY A 127 -16.64 19.94 -0.66
N ASN A 128 -16.29 19.21 -1.70
CA ASN A 128 -16.65 17.81 -1.91
C ASN A 128 -15.57 16.88 -1.34
N PHE A 129 -16.02 15.69 -0.87
CA PHE A 129 -15.11 14.60 -0.48
C PHE A 129 -14.99 13.62 -1.64
N TYR A 130 -13.77 13.21 -1.93
CA TYR A 130 -13.47 12.25 -2.98
C TYR A 130 -13.06 10.91 -2.38
N PRO A 131 -13.38 9.78 -3.05
CA PRO A 131 -12.89 8.47 -2.62
C PRO A 131 -11.38 8.50 -2.51
N ASN A 132 -10.86 8.00 -1.40
CA ASN A 132 -9.44 7.84 -1.17
C ASN A 132 -9.16 6.37 -0.88
N TYR A 133 -8.23 5.78 -1.62
CA TYR A 133 -7.78 4.42 -1.40
C TYR A 133 -6.33 4.40 -0.97
N THR A 134 -6.01 3.48 -0.09
CA THR A 134 -4.64 3.06 0.22
C THR A 134 -4.41 1.71 -0.43
N PHE A 135 -3.25 1.54 -1.07
CA PHE A 135 -2.86 0.26 -1.63
C PHE A 135 -1.52 -0.20 -1.08
N VAL A 136 -1.33 -1.53 -1.04
CA VAL A 136 -0.09 -2.19 -0.64
C VAL A 136 0.21 -3.32 -1.61
N TYR A 137 1.29 -3.19 -2.38
CA TYR A 137 1.78 -4.19 -3.33
C TYR A 137 2.98 -4.93 -2.77
N TYR A 138 2.90 -6.24 -2.63
CA TYR A 138 3.86 -7.09 -1.94
C TYR A 138 4.93 -7.63 -2.88
N LEU A 139 6.17 -7.15 -2.72
CA LEU A 139 7.33 -7.53 -3.52
C LEU A 139 8.13 -8.67 -2.87
N GLN A 140 8.30 -8.62 -1.56
CA GLN A 140 8.98 -9.63 -0.78
C GLN A 140 8.27 -9.87 0.54
N MET A 141 8.09 -11.14 0.86
CA MET A 141 7.52 -11.56 2.12
C MET A 141 8.61 -12.10 3.05
N PRO A 142 8.46 -11.87 4.36
CA PRO A 142 9.32 -12.50 5.35
C PRO A 142 9.16 -14.02 5.33
N ASP A 143 10.17 -14.72 5.80
CA ASP A 143 10.18 -16.18 6.00
C ASP A 143 10.10 -16.54 7.50
N ASN A 144 10.07 -17.86 7.82
CA ASN A 144 10.04 -18.37 9.18
C ASN A 144 8.94 -17.74 10.06
N LEU A 145 7.74 -17.59 9.49
CA LEU A 145 6.62 -16.92 10.12
C LEU A 145 5.94 -17.83 11.17
N GLU A 146 5.62 -17.27 12.31
CA GLU A 146 4.83 -17.90 13.35
C GLU A 146 3.52 -17.12 13.54
N ASN A 147 2.41 -17.85 13.77
CA ASN A 147 1.09 -17.27 14.02
C ASN A 147 0.68 -16.21 12.97
N ASN A 148 0.49 -14.97 13.41
CA ASN A 148 0.09 -13.83 12.57
C ASN A 148 1.27 -12.97 12.10
N GLU A 149 2.51 -13.43 12.23
CA GLU A 149 3.69 -12.71 11.74
C GLU A 149 3.61 -12.45 10.23
N GLY A 150 4.13 -11.33 9.79
CA GLY A 150 4.14 -10.94 8.37
C GLY A 150 2.80 -10.52 7.79
N THR A 151 1.71 -10.58 8.57
CA THR A 151 0.38 -10.18 8.11
C THR A 151 0.23 -8.66 7.97
N LEU A 152 -0.78 -8.25 7.22
CA LEU A 152 -1.36 -6.92 7.30
C LEU A 152 -2.43 -6.92 8.40
N ILE A 153 -2.29 -6.06 9.38
CA ILE A 153 -3.29 -5.86 10.42
C ILE A 153 -4.28 -4.81 9.94
N ILE A 154 -5.55 -5.09 10.05
CA ILE A 154 -6.65 -4.16 9.78
C ILE A 154 -7.37 -3.87 11.09
N GLY A 155 -7.53 -2.58 11.40
CA GLY A 155 -8.28 -2.13 12.56
C GLY A 155 -9.78 -2.24 12.32
N GLY A 156 -10.45 -2.94 13.23
CA GLY A 156 -11.90 -3.08 13.25
C GLY A 156 -12.56 -2.17 14.27
N LYS A 157 -13.89 -2.22 14.31
CA LYS A 157 -14.68 -1.51 15.33
C LYS A 157 -14.36 -2.04 16.73
N GLU A 158 -14.50 -1.18 17.75
CA GLU A 158 -14.31 -1.56 19.16
C GLU A 158 -12.91 -2.12 19.47
N GLY A 159 -11.89 -1.72 18.68
CA GLY A 159 -10.51 -2.18 18.88
C GLY A 159 -10.22 -3.59 18.38
N ARG A 160 -11.12 -4.20 17.61
CA ARG A 160 -10.87 -5.49 16.96
C ARG A 160 -9.73 -5.36 15.98
N ARG A 161 -9.04 -6.48 15.72
CA ARG A 161 -7.96 -6.58 14.75
C ARG A 161 -8.19 -7.78 13.85
N TYR A 162 -8.07 -7.56 12.57
CA TYR A 162 -8.13 -8.62 11.54
C TYR A 162 -6.77 -8.76 10.90
N TYR A 163 -6.42 -9.98 10.54
CA TYR A 163 -5.09 -10.33 10.03
C TYR A 163 -5.23 -10.92 8.63
N ILE A 164 -4.59 -10.31 7.67
CA ILE A 164 -4.54 -10.79 6.29
C ILE A 164 -3.12 -11.27 6.02
N MET A 165 -2.95 -12.54 5.63
CA MET A 165 -1.68 -13.04 5.16
C MET A 165 -1.56 -12.73 3.66
N PRO A 166 -0.68 -11.81 3.25
CA PRO A 166 -0.43 -11.57 1.85
C PRO A 166 0.59 -12.57 1.30
N GLU A 167 0.57 -12.73 -0.01
CA GLU A 167 1.59 -13.44 -0.77
C GLU A 167 2.37 -12.46 -1.65
N VAL A 168 3.52 -12.90 -2.16
CA VAL A 168 4.25 -12.15 -3.19
C VAL A 168 3.34 -11.93 -4.41
N CYS A 169 3.40 -10.74 -5.01
CA CYS A 169 2.54 -10.25 -6.07
C CYS A 169 1.10 -9.86 -5.65
N ASP A 170 0.72 -10.04 -4.41
CA ASP A 170 -0.58 -9.53 -3.95
C ASP A 170 -0.59 -8.00 -3.94
N LEU A 171 -1.71 -7.45 -4.39
CA LEU A 171 -2.09 -6.06 -4.22
C LEU A 171 -3.33 -6.03 -3.31
N ILE A 172 -3.20 -5.38 -2.16
CA ILE A 172 -4.32 -5.13 -1.25
C ILE A 172 -4.71 -3.66 -1.38
N ILE A 173 -5.99 -3.41 -1.60
CA ILE A 173 -6.56 -2.06 -1.70
C ILE A 173 -7.62 -1.92 -0.61
N MET A 174 -7.58 -0.81 0.10
CA MET A 174 -8.48 -0.50 1.19
C MET A 174 -8.90 0.96 1.17
N ASP A 175 -9.98 1.28 1.86
CA ASP A 175 -10.37 2.66 2.12
C ASP A 175 -9.25 3.39 2.88
N GLY A 176 -8.89 4.60 2.46
CA GLY A 176 -7.82 5.38 3.07
C GLY A 176 -8.09 5.78 4.53
N THR A 177 -9.34 5.69 4.99
CA THR A 177 -9.73 5.93 6.38
C THR A 177 -9.53 4.71 7.28
N LEU A 178 -9.23 3.55 6.68
CA LEU A 178 -9.13 2.30 7.42
C LEU A 178 -7.79 2.20 8.15
N ASP A 179 -7.85 2.03 9.47
CA ASP A 179 -6.67 1.82 10.28
C ASP A 179 -5.98 0.52 9.90
N HIS A 180 -4.68 0.59 9.66
CA HIS A 180 -3.88 -0.58 9.29
C HIS A 180 -2.42 -0.47 9.75
N SER A 181 -1.74 -1.60 9.79
CA SER A 181 -0.29 -1.65 10.01
C SER A 181 0.30 -2.98 9.55
N PRO A 182 1.61 -3.01 9.20
CA PRO A 182 2.31 -4.27 9.03
C PRO A 182 2.53 -4.97 10.36
N ASN A 183 2.37 -6.30 10.42
CA ASN A 183 2.80 -7.08 11.57
C ASN A 183 4.29 -7.46 11.44
N LYS A 184 4.95 -7.59 12.59
CA LYS A 184 6.38 -7.93 12.68
C LYS A 184 6.66 -9.39 12.32
N SER A 185 7.91 -9.69 12.01
CA SER A 185 8.42 -11.02 11.72
C SER A 185 9.79 -11.21 12.36
N PRO A 186 9.86 -11.31 13.71
CA PRO A 186 11.12 -11.26 14.45
C PRO A 186 12.06 -12.45 14.16
N ASN A 187 11.52 -13.56 13.66
CA ASN A 187 12.29 -14.75 13.32
C ASN A 187 12.66 -14.83 11.83
N SER A 188 12.24 -13.86 11.05
CA SER A 188 12.52 -13.83 9.62
C SER A 188 13.98 -13.60 9.32
N THR A 189 14.48 -14.25 8.28
CA THR A 189 15.80 -13.99 7.67
C THR A 189 15.72 -13.03 6.48
N LYS A 190 14.49 -12.65 6.06
CA LYS A 190 14.23 -11.73 4.96
C LYS A 190 13.42 -10.52 5.43
N ASP A 191 13.72 -9.37 4.83
CA ASP A 191 12.90 -8.18 5.01
C ASP A 191 11.55 -8.35 4.31
N ARG A 192 10.49 -7.72 4.84
CA ARG A 192 9.25 -7.51 4.10
C ARG A 192 9.41 -6.22 3.30
N ILE A 193 9.23 -6.28 1.98
CA ILE A 193 9.35 -5.14 1.07
C ILE A 193 8.05 -4.99 0.29
N VAL A 194 7.47 -3.80 0.35
CA VAL A 194 6.24 -3.47 -0.37
C VAL A 194 6.35 -2.08 -1.01
N ILE A 195 5.62 -1.85 -2.09
CA ILE A 195 5.26 -0.53 -2.56
C ILE A 195 3.88 -0.23 -1.98
N ALA A 196 3.76 0.87 -1.25
CA ALA A 196 2.50 1.35 -0.73
C ALA A 196 2.19 2.73 -1.29
N GLY A 197 0.92 3.11 -1.27
CA GLY A 197 0.54 4.42 -1.75
C GLY A 197 -0.90 4.77 -1.44
N ASN A 198 -1.19 6.06 -1.62
CA ASN A 198 -2.53 6.63 -1.53
C ASN A 198 -2.95 7.16 -2.89
N VAL A 199 -4.24 7.06 -3.19
CA VAL A 199 -4.83 7.59 -4.41
C VAL A 199 -6.16 8.25 -4.10
N GLY A 200 -6.28 9.53 -4.47
CA GLY A 200 -7.54 10.27 -4.47
C GLY A 200 -8.15 10.23 -5.87
N LEU A 201 -9.44 9.99 -5.95
CA LEU A 201 -10.20 9.87 -7.19
C LEU A 201 -11.32 10.91 -7.26
N GLU A 202 -11.45 11.59 -8.39
CA GLU A 202 -12.53 12.53 -8.68
C GLU A 202 -13.52 11.90 -9.68
N TYR A 203 -14.80 12.02 -9.36
CA TYR A 203 -15.86 11.59 -10.27
C TYR A 203 -15.99 12.57 -11.46
N VAL A 204 -15.93 12.02 -12.67
CA VAL A 204 -16.14 12.78 -13.90
C VAL A 204 -17.57 12.57 -14.38
N LYS A 205 -18.40 13.60 -14.30
CA LYS A 205 -19.72 13.58 -14.96
C LYS A 205 -19.49 13.54 -16.47
N GLU A 206 -19.97 12.50 -17.15
CA GLU A 206 -20.04 12.54 -18.60
C GLU A 206 -20.86 13.77 -19.01
N LYS A 207 -20.28 14.64 -19.81
CA LYS A 207 -21.04 15.68 -20.49
C LYS A 207 -21.96 14.93 -21.48
N VAL A 208 -23.22 14.75 -21.13
CA VAL A 208 -24.22 14.35 -22.10
C VAL A 208 -24.27 15.48 -23.12
N SER A 209 -23.64 15.29 -24.27
CA SER A 209 -23.88 16.14 -25.43
C SER A 209 -25.31 15.85 -25.88
N LEU A 210 -26.23 16.72 -25.52
CA LEU A 210 -27.54 16.77 -26.16
C LEU A 210 -27.28 17.16 -27.62
N ILE A 211 -27.33 16.15 -28.51
CA ILE A 211 -27.40 16.33 -29.96
C ILE A 211 -28.85 16.61 -30.29
#